data_b680ebfd01219a25f38c177f4dad9e81
#
_entry.id   b680ebfd01219a25f38c177f4dad9e81
#
_cell.length_a   1.000
_cell.length_b   1.000
_cell.length_c   1.000
_cell.angle_alpha   90.00
_cell.angle_beta   90.00
_cell.angle_gamma   90.00
#
_symmetry.space_group_name_H-M   'P 1'
#
loop_
_entity.id
_entity.type
_entity.pdbx_description
1 polymer ?
#
loop_
_entity_poly.entity_id
_entity_poly.type
_entity_poly.pdbx_seq_one_letter_code
_entity_poly.pdbx_strand_id
1 'polypeptide(L)'
;EITWRTACYQRQLMLELYISSVQSLRQQLSISMQWSQVAPSLLESLEMDRLRFPEIYERRAARYRLEPYRLKLCYVLEKLERTLARNNQLSEAGWQMPCEALADPKDGLGNAEVLHYTSVDQFRSDLELVRNSLVSTELSCEQLDTLLHQVHIFGFSLASLDIRRESPRHSDAIDE
;
A
#
# COMPACT_ATOMS: atom_id res chain seq x y z
N GLU A 1 -24.24 3.73 -7.59
CA GLU A 1 -24.08 3.69 -6.13
C GLU A 1 -23.68 2.30 -5.63
N ILE A 2 -24.44 1.24 -6.01
CA ILE A 2 -24.13 -0.15 -5.59
C ILE A 2 -22.71 -0.56 -6.04
N THR A 3 -22.37 -0.28 -7.29
CA THR A 3 -21.04 -0.62 -7.86
C THR A 3 -19.91 0.08 -7.15
N TRP A 4 -20.09 1.37 -6.81
CA TRP A 4 -19.08 2.14 -6.06
C TRP A 4 -18.85 1.56 -4.67
N ARG A 5 -19.91 1.30 -3.93
CA ARG A 5 -19.82 0.69 -2.59
C ARG A 5 -19.17 -0.68 -2.64
N THR A 6 -19.51 -1.49 -3.66
CA THR A 6 -18.91 -2.82 -3.86
C THR A 6 -17.41 -2.70 -4.13
N ALA A 7 -16.98 -1.75 -4.97
CA ALA A 7 -15.57 -1.51 -5.26
C ALA A 7 -14.79 -1.08 -4.00
N CYS A 8 -15.33 -0.12 -3.25
CA CYS A 8 -14.73 0.32 -1.98
C CYS A 8 -14.66 -0.82 -0.96
N TYR A 9 -15.70 -1.63 -0.85
CA TYR A 9 -15.72 -2.78 0.06
C TYR A 9 -14.70 -3.86 -0.32
N GLN A 10 -14.59 -4.21 -1.60
CA GLN A 10 -13.57 -5.15 -2.07
C GLN A 10 -12.16 -4.64 -1.78
N ARG A 11 -11.92 -3.34 -2.02
CA ARG A 11 -10.64 -2.71 -1.73
C ARG A 11 -10.33 -2.72 -0.23
N GLN A 12 -11.34 -2.45 0.61
CA GLN A 12 -11.20 -2.53 2.06
C GLN A 12 -10.76 -3.91 2.49
N LEU A 13 -11.45 -4.97 2.05
CA LEU A 13 -11.11 -6.36 2.39
C LEU A 13 -9.67 -6.72 2.01
N MET A 14 -9.22 -6.31 0.81
CA MET A 14 -7.85 -6.57 0.38
C MET A 14 -6.82 -5.81 1.22
N LEU A 15 -7.06 -4.55 1.55
CA LEU A 15 -6.17 -3.76 2.39
C LEU A 15 -6.07 -4.32 3.81
N GLU A 16 -7.19 -4.75 4.40
CA GLU A 16 -7.21 -5.41 5.71
C GLU A 16 -6.42 -6.73 5.70
N LEU A 17 -6.56 -7.54 4.65
CA LEU A 17 -5.78 -8.76 4.46
C LEU A 17 -4.28 -8.44 4.39
N TYR A 18 -3.89 -7.45 3.59
CA TYR A 18 -2.49 -7.06 3.45
C TYR A 18 -1.90 -6.50 4.75
N ILE A 19 -2.66 -5.69 5.48
CA ILE A 19 -2.26 -5.18 6.80
C ILE A 19 -1.97 -6.36 7.75
N SER A 20 -2.88 -7.33 7.82
CA SER A 20 -2.71 -8.52 8.65
C SER A 20 -1.47 -9.33 8.24
N SER A 21 -1.27 -9.54 6.94
CA SER A 21 -0.13 -10.28 6.40
C SER A 21 1.20 -9.58 6.71
N VAL A 22 1.28 -8.26 6.52
CA VAL A 22 2.49 -7.47 6.81
C VAL A 22 2.76 -7.40 8.32
N GLN A 23 1.73 -7.37 9.17
CA GLN A 23 1.90 -7.46 10.62
C GLN A 23 2.53 -8.79 11.03
N SER A 24 2.08 -9.90 10.44
CA SER A 24 2.66 -11.22 10.66
C SER A 24 4.11 -11.30 10.17
N LEU A 25 4.40 -10.82 8.95
CA LEU A 25 5.75 -10.72 8.42
C LEU A 25 6.69 -9.91 9.32
N ARG A 26 6.22 -8.80 9.86
CA ARG A 26 7.01 -7.97 10.79
C ARG A 26 7.38 -8.73 12.07
N GLN A 27 6.54 -9.65 12.53
CA GLN A 27 6.86 -10.49 13.69
C GLN A 27 7.91 -11.55 13.34
N GLN A 28 7.84 -12.14 12.16
CA GLN A 28 8.75 -13.19 11.70
C GLN A 28 10.14 -12.63 11.32
N LEU A 29 10.19 -11.49 10.62
CA LEU A 29 11.44 -10.92 10.14
C LEU A 29 12.15 -10.08 11.20
N SER A 30 12.39 -10.65 12.38
CA SER A 30 13.16 -10.04 13.47
C SER A 30 14.66 -10.29 13.32
N ILE A 31 15.20 -9.99 12.13
CA ILE A 31 16.61 -10.20 11.81
C ILE A 31 17.38 -8.91 12.11
N SER A 32 18.39 -9.02 13.00
CA SER A 32 19.23 -7.88 13.36
C SER A 32 20.39 -7.72 12.37
N MET A 33 20.76 -6.48 12.09
CA MET A 33 21.97 -6.13 11.32
C MET A 33 23.27 -6.69 11.92
N GLN A 34 23.26 -7.06 13.19
CA GLN A 34 24.42 -7.71 13.83
C GLN A 34 24.68 -9.12 13.32
N TRP A 35 23.68 -9.77 12.75
CA TRP A 35 23.72 -11.16 12.34
C TRP A 35 23.64 -11.37 10.81
N SER A 36 23.26 -10.34 10.06
CA SER A 36 23.10 -10.44 8.62
C SER A 36 23.49 -9.14 7.93
N GLN A 37 24.14 -9.25 6.79
CA GLN A 37 24.34 -8.10 5.90
C GLN A 37 23.02 -7.78 5.23
N VAL A 38 22.72 -6.50 5.09
CA VAL A 38 21.50 -5.99 4.48
C VAL A 38 21.83 -5.31 3.18
N ALA A 39 21.03 -5.50 2.14
CA ALA A 39 21.27 -4.88 0.83
C ALA A 39 21.31 -3.35 0.95
N PRO A 40 22.28 -2.67 0.31
CA PRO A 40 22.39 -1.21 0.35
C PRO A 40 21.10 -0.50 -0.11
N SER A 41 20.43 -1.04 -1.12
CA SER A 41 19.16 -0.49 -1.63
C SER A 41 18.04 -0.42 -0.58
N LEU A 42 17.98 -1.40 0.33
CA LEU A 42 17.02 -1.36 1.44
C LEU A 42 17.39 -0.28 2.46
N LEU A 43 18.68 -0.13 2.76
CA LEU A 43 19.16 0.90 3.70
C LEU A 43 18.94 2.32 3.15
N GLU A 44 19.20 2.54 1.86
CA GLU A 44 18.91 3.80 1.18
C GLU A 44 17.40 4.13 1.22
N SER A 45 16.55 3.13 0.92
CA SER A 45 15.10 3.30 1.00
C SER A 45 14.63 3.63 2.42
N LEU A 46 15.24 3.04 3.45
CA LEU A 46 14.93 3.34 4.84
C LEU A 46 15.34 4.76 5.25
N GLU A 47 16.48 5.23 4.79
CA GLU A 47 16.91 6.59 5.06
C GLU A 47 16.01 7.62 4.37
N MET A 48 15.57 7.33 3.14
CA MET A 48 14.59 8.15 2.45
C MET A 48 13.24 8.16 3.19
N ASP A 49 12.74 7.01 3.61
CA ASP A 49 11.50 6.92 4.40
C ASP A 49 11.61 7.70 5.72
N ARG A 50 12.77 7.64 6.39
CA ARG A 50 13.04 8.38 7.62
C ARG A 50 13.04 9.89 7.44
N LEU A 51 13.69 10.37 6.36
CA LEU A 51 13.73 11.80 6.03
C LEU A 51 12.35 12.33 5.66
N ARG A 52 11.57 11.52 4.94
CA ARG A 52 10.23 11.91 4.47
C ARG A 52 9.18 11.88 5.58
N PHE A 53 9.27 10.90 6.49
CA PHE A 53 8.25 10.64 7.50
C PHE A 53 8.86 10.46 8.89
N PRO A 54 9.51 11.48 9.44
CA PRO A 54 10.20 11.40 10.73
C PRO A 54 9.26 11.03 11.88
N GLU A 55 7.99 11.46 11.83
CA GLU A 55 6.99 11.16 12.87
C GLU A 55 6.67 9.65 12.96
N ILE A 56 6.76 8.91 11.86
CA ILE A 56 6.57 7.46 11.87
C ILE A 56 7.77 6.80 12.54
N TYR A 57 8.97 7.28 12.22
CA TYR A 57 10.18 6.77 12.82
C TYR A 57 10.13 6.93 14.35
N GLU A 58 9.82 8.11 14.85
CA GLU A 58 9.74 8.37 16.29
C GLU A 58 8.66 7.54 16.99
N ARG A 59 7.48 7.45 16.39
CA ARG A 59 6.32 6.79 16.99
C ARG A 59 6.38 5.26 16.97
N ARG A 60 6.81 4.67 15.84
CA ARG A 60 6.68 3.22 15.61
C ARG A 60 8.00 2.52 15.38
N ALA A 61 8.94 3.16 14.71
CA ALA A 61 10.11 2.52 14.12
C ALA A 61 11.39 2.63 14.97
N ALA A 62 11.51 3.63 15.83
CA ALA A 62 12.73 3.90 16.60
C ALA A 62 13.23 2.68 17.42
N ARG A 63 12.32 1.86 17.93
CA ARG A 63 12.65 0.64 18.68
C ARG A 63 13.26 -0.47 17.81
N TYR A 64 13.12 -0.40 16.48
CA TYR A 64 13.63 -1.39 15.53
C TYR A 64 14.86 -0.90 14.76
N ARG A 65 15.63 0.04 15.33
CA ARG A 65 16.79 0.65 14.66
C ARG A 65 17.82 -0.35 14.12
N LEU A 66 17.97 -1.50 14.78
CA LEU A 66 18.89 -2.56 14.37
C LEU A 66 18.20 -3.70 13.59
N GLU A 67 16.93 -3.56 13.26
CA GLU A 67 16.12 -4.55 12.56
C GLU A 67 15.51 -3.95 11.28
N PRO A 68 16.31 -3.82 10.20
CA PRO A 68 15.95 -3.05 9.01
C PRO A 68 14.69 -3.57 8.31
N TYR A 69 14.47 -4.87 8.28
CA TYR A 69 13.27 -5.47 7.70
C TYR A 69 12.02 -5.07 8.49
N ARG A 70 12.06 -5.14 9.81
CA ARG A 70 10.96 -4.67 10.66
C ARG A 70 10.72 -3.17 10.54
N LEU A 71 11.80 -2.40 10.44
CA LEU A 71 11.73 -0.96 10.25
C LEU A 71 11.03 -0.63 8.93
N LYS A 72 11.40 -1.27 7.81
CA LYS A 72 10.74 -1.09 6.52
C LYS A 72 9.25 -1.48 6.58
N LEU A 73 8.94 -2.61 7.20
CA LEU A 73 7.56 -3.06 7.36
C LEU A 73 6.71 -2.14 8.25
N CYS A 74 7.31 -1.35 9.17
CA CYS A 74 6.59 -0.30 9.89
C CYS A 74 6.11 0.81 8.95
N TYR A 75 6.94 1.26 8.00
CA TYR A 75 6.53 2.24 7.00
C TYR A 75 5.48 1.68 6.04
N VAL A 76 5.65 0.44 5.59
CA VAL A 76 4.66 -0.25 4.75
C VAL A 76 3.30 -0.32 5.45
N LEU A 77 3.27 -0.69 6.73
CA LEU A 77 2.03 -0.75 7.51
C LEU A 77 1.35 0.61 7.61
N GLU A 78 2.11 1.67 7.93
CA GLU A 78 1.54 3.01 8.03
C GLU A 78 0.94 3.47 6.70
N LYS A 79 1.63 3.22 5.56
CA LYS A 79 1.12 3.52 4.23
C LYS A 79 -0.17 2.75 3.92
N LEU A 80 -0.24 1.46 4.26
CA LEU A 80 -1.46 0.65 4.08
C LEU A 80 -2.62 1.12 4.96
N GLU A 81 -2.37 1.41 6.24
CA GLU A 81 -3.38 1.91 7.17
C GLU A 81 -3.97 3.24 6.68
N ARG A 82 -3.15 4.14 6.16
CA ARG A 82 -3.60 5.42 5.58
C ARG A 82 -4.34 5.22 4.26
N THR A 83 -3.91 4.25 3.44
CA THR A 83 -4.62 3.87 2.22
C THR A 83 -6.03 3.36 2.55
N LEU A 84 -6.15 2.55 3.60
CA LEU A 84 -7.43 2.05 4.10
C LEU A 84 -8.32 3.18 4.64
N ALA A 85 -7.75 4.07 5.45
CA ALA A 85 -8.48 5.22 5.98
C ALA A 85 -9.05 6.11 4.85
N ARG A 86 -8.23 6.38 3.81
CA ARG A 86 -8.67 7.12 2.63
C ARG A 86 -9.79 6.37 1.87
N ASN A 87 -9.66 5.05 1.70
CA ASN A 87 -10.71 4.25 1.08
C ASN A 87 -12.05 4.35 1.84
N ASN A 88 -12.01 4.33 3.17
CA ASN A 88 -13.21 4.46 4.00
C ASN A 88 -13.85 5.85 3.86
N GLN A 89 -13.05 6.92 3.84
CA GLN A 89 -13.53 8.28 3.57
C GLN A 89 -14.22 8.37 2.20
N LEU A 90 -13.62 7.76 1.16
CA LEU A 90 -14.21 7.72 -0.18
C LEU A 90 -15.51 6.93 -0.22
N SER A 91 -15.60 5.84 0.54
CA SER A 91 -16.82 5.03 0.66
C SER A 91 -17.97 5.79 1.33
N GLU A 92 -17.66 6.54 2.38
CA GLU A 92 -18.62 7.37 3.13
C GLU A 92 -19.12 8.57 2.31
N ALA A 93 -18.20 9.24 1.59
CA ALA A 93 -18.54 10.39 0.75
C ALA A 93 -19.40 10.02 -0.48
N GLY A 94 -19.34 8.77 -0.93
CA GLY A 94 -20.12 8.25 -2.04
C GLY A 94 -19.63 8.69 -3.42
N TRP A 95 -20.33 8.23 -4.46
CA TRP A 95 -19.96 8.45 -5.86
C TRP A 95 -20.13 9.89 -6.37
N GLN A 96 -20.83 10.75 -5.62
CA GLN A 96 -21.06 12.16 -5.95
C GLN A 96 -19.90 13.08 -5.57
N MET A 97 -18.82 12.51 -5.09
CA MET A 97 -17.65 13.28 -4.72
C MET A 97 -17.07 14.03 -5.94
N PRO A 98 -16.78 15.33 -5.84
CA PRO A 98 -16.12 16.06 -6.91
C PRO A 98 -14.82 15.38 -7.31
N CYS A 99 -14.49 15.38 -8.60
CA CYS A 99 -13.27 14.76 -9.13
C CYS A 99 -12.00 15.32 -8.46
N GLU A 100 -12.06 16.58 -8.03
CA GLU A 100 -11.02 17.29 -7.29
C GLU A 100 -10.73 16.68 -5.89
N ALA A 101 -11.75 16.13 -5.26
CA ALA A 101 -11.59 15.45 -3.96
C ALA A 101 -11.02 14.01 -4.10
N LEU A 102 -11.06 13.46 -5.31
CA LEU A 102 -10.40 12.19 -5.66
C LEU A 102 -8.92 12.38 -6.02
N ALA A 103 -8.56 13.60 -6.45
CA ALA A 103 -7.16 13.95 -6.67
C ALA A 103 -6.41 13.92 -5.33
N ASP A 104 -5.21 13.39 -5.35
CA ASP A 104 -4.31 13.60 -4.22
C ASP A 104 -4.19 15.11 -3.98
N PRO A 105 -4.12 15.56 -2.72
CA PRO A 105 -3.92 16.96 -2.43
C PRO A 105 -2.54 17.41 -2.96
N LYS A 106 -2.46 17.56 -4.27
CA LYS A 106 -1.29 18.15 -4.95
C LYS A 106 -1.22 19.66 -4.77
N ASP A 107 -2.29 20.26 -4.28
CA ASP A 107 -2.51 21.66 -4.54
C ASP A 107 -2.72 22.44 -3.25
N GLY A 108 -1.67 23.10 -2.84
CA GLY A 108 -1.82 24.32 -2.08
C GLY A 108 -0.76 24.67 -1.05
N LEU A 109 -0.03 23.70 -0.52
CA LEU A 109 1.13 24.00 0.34
C LEU A 109 2.22 22.95 0.10
N GLY A 110 3.27 23.37 -0.57
CA GLY A 110 4.47 22.66 -0.97
C GLY A 110 4.70 21.27 -0.42
N ASN A 111 4.90 20.30 -1.30
CA ASN A 111 5.53 19.00 -1.05
C ASN A 111 5.05 18.21 0.19
N ALA A 112 3.77 18.24 0.54
CA ALA A 112 3.22 17.23 1.44
C ALA A 112 3.24 15.89 0.69
N GLU A 113 4.33 15.15 0.83
CA GLU A 113 4.45 13.82 0.25
C GLU A 113 3.32 12.94 0.77
N VAL A 114 2.62 12.34 -0.18
CA VAL A 114 1.45 11.51 0.09
C VAL A 114 1.90 10.24 0.80
N LEU A 115 1.55 10.10 2.06
CA LEU A 115 1.89 8.95 2.89
C LEU A 115 0.83 7.84 2.77
N HIS A 116 0.39 7.51 1.58
CA HIS A 116 -0.44 6.34 1.29
C HIS A 116 -0.08 5.78 -0.07
N TYR A 117 -0.46 4.55 -0.35
CA TYR A 117 -0.22 3.95 -1.66
C TYR A 117 -1.23 4.49 -2.68
N THR A 118 -0.75 5.17 -3.70
CA THR A 118 -1.55 5.62 -4.84
C THR A 118 -1.73 4.52 -5.88
N SER A 119 -0.79 3.57 -5.95
CA SER A 119 -0.85 2.41 -6.83
C SER A 119 -0.40 1.12 -6.13
N VAL A 120 -0.83 -0.01 -6.67
CA VAL A 120 -0.39 -1.35 -6.22
C VAL A 120 1.10 -1.53 -6.46
N ASP A 121 1.64 -0.95 -7.54
CA ASP A 121 3.05 -1.09 -7.90
C ASP A 121 3.99 -0.50 -6.85
N GLN A 122 3.58 0.61 -6.20
CA GLN A 122 4.35 1.17 -5.09
C GLN A 122 4.42 0.20 -3.90
N PHE A 123 3.30 -0.42 -3.55
CA PHE A 123 3.26 -1.42 -2.47
C PHE A 123 4.09 -2.66 -2.82
N ARG A 124 3.94 -3.16 -4.06
CA ARG A 124 4.74 -4.28 -4.56
C ARG A 124 6.24 -3.95 -4.51
N SER A 125 6.65 -2.77 -4.98
CA SER A 125 8.07 -2.35 -4.96
C SER A 125 8.65 -2.31 -3.55
N ASP A 126 7.91 -1.82 -2.55
CA ASP A 126 8.35 -1.85 -1.15
C ASP A 126 8.57 -3.28 -0.64
N LEU A 127 7.69 -4.22 -1.00
CA LEU A 127 7.85 -5.65 -0.64
C LEU A 127 9.01 -6.32 -1.39
N GLU A 128 9.19 -6.02 -2.68
CA GLU A 128 10.29 -6.53 -3.50
C GLU A 128 11.65 -6.06 -2.98
N LEU A 129 11.77 -4.85 -2.47
CA LEU A 129 12.99 -4.37 -1.80
C LEU A 129 13.36 -5.27 -0.62
N VAL A 130 12.39 -5.62 0.21
CA VAL A 130 12.59 -6.53 1.36
C VAL A 130 13.01 -7.92 0.85
N ARG A 131 12.28 -8.46 -0.14
CA ARG A 131 12.57 -9.76 -0.72
C ARG A 131 13.97 -9.84 -1.33
N ASN A 132 14.35 -8.85 -2.15
CA ASN A 132 15.64 -8.82 -2.81
C ASN A 132 16.80 -8.71 -1.80
N SER A 133 16.59 -7.97 -0.72
CA SER A 133 17.57 -7.92 0.37
C SER A 133 17.70 -9.25 1.10
N LEU A 134 16.60 -9.98 1.36
CA LEU A 134 16.67 -11.33 1.93
C LEU A 134 17.40 -12.30 1.01
N VAL A 135 17.06 -12.31 -0.27
CA VAL A 135 17.72 -13.19 -1.27
C VAL A 135 19.22 -12.90 -1.38
N SER A 136 19.64 -11.64 -1.33
CA SER A 136 21.06 -11.27 -1.36
C SER A 136 21.87 -11.78 -0.15
N THR A 137 21.17 -12.15 0.92
CA THR A 137 21.75 -12.72 2.14
C THR A 137 21.48 -14.22 2.30
N GLU A 138 21.09 -14.88 1.20
CA GLU A 138 20.73 -16.30 1.16
C GLU A 138 19.58 -16.68 2.11
N LEU A 139 18.75 -15.71 2.48
CA LEU A 139 17.56 -15.92 3.27
C LEU A 139 16.32 -15.94 2.38
N SER A 140 15.35 -16.77 2.75
CA SER A 140 14.05 -16.85 2.10
C SER A 140 12.93 -16.68 3.11
N CYS A 141 11.80 -16.13 2.64
CA CYS A 141 10.60 -15.98 3.45
C CYS A 141 9.37 -16.33 2.60
N GLU A 142 8.90 -17.57 2.74
CA GLU A 142 7.75 -18.11 1.99
C GLU A 142 6.49 -17.23 2.16
N GLN A 143 6.29 -16.68 3.36
CA GLN A 143 5.15 -15.80 3.62
C GLN A 143 5.22 -14.50 2.83
N LEU A 144 6.43 -13.95 2.63
CA LEU A 144 6.64 -12.77 1.79
C LEU A 144 6.40 -13.09 0.31
N ASP A 145 6.87 -14.24 -0.17
CA ASP A 145 6.65 -14.67 -1.55
C ASP A 145 5.16 -14.91 -1.81
N THR A 146 4.45 -15.52 -0.86
CA THR A 146 3.00 -15.69 -0.93
C THR A 146 2.27 -14.35 -0.99
N LEU A 147 2.65 -13.38 -0.14
CA LEU A 147 2.07 -12.05 -0.16
C LEU A 147 2.32 -11.34 -1.50
N LEU A 148 3.53 -11.40 -2.04
CA LEU A 148 3.85 -10.83 -3.35
C LEU A 148 3.01 -11.46 -4.47
N HIS A 149 2.78 -12.78 -4.43
CA HIS A 149 1.88 -13.46 -5.36
C HIS A 149 0.44 -12.94 -5.24
N GLN A 150 -0.08 -12.80 -4.02
CA GLN A 150 -1.42 -12.25 -3.80
C GLN A 150 -1.55 -10.82 -4.33
N VAL A 151 -0.55 -9.98 -4.07
CA VAL A 151 -0.50 -8.59 -4.58
C VAL A 151 -0.46 -8.57 -6.12
N HIS A 152 0.26 -9.50 -6.73
CA HIS A 152 0.33 -9.61 -8.20
C HIS A 152 -1.02 -10.00 -8.81
N ILE A 153 -1.73 -10.96 -8.20
CA ILE A 153 -3.00 -11.49 -8.74
C ILE A 153 -4.16 -10.53 -8.48
N PHE A 154 -4.29 -10.02 -7.27
CA PHE A 154 -5.48 -9.29 -6.82
C PHE A 154 -5.31 -7.77 -6.84
N GLY A 155 -4.09 -7.27 -6.76
CA GLY A 155 -3.86 -5.84 -6.56
C GLY A 155 -4.56 -5.33 -5.30
N PHE A 156 -5.27 -4.22 -5.41
CA PHE A 156 -6.12 -3.69 -4.33
C PHE A 156 -7.61 -4.03 -4.51
N SER A 157 -7.95 -4.99 -5.37
CA SER A 157 -9.34 -5.38 -5.63
C SER A 157 -9.45 -6.90 -5.76
N LEU A 158 -10.46 -7.50 -5.13
CA LEU A 158 -10.69 -8.95 -5.19
C LEU A 158 -11.05 -9.44 -6.59
N ALA A 159 -11.76 -8.62 -7.36
CA ALA A 159 -12.18 -8.95 -8.71
C ALA A 159 -12.38 -7.68 -9.55
N SER A 160 -12.19 -7.80 -10.85
CA SER A 160 -12.60 -6.77 -11.81
C SER A 160 -14.12 -6.68 -11.88
N LEU A 161 -14.66 -5.47 -11.73
CA LEU A 161 -16.08 -5.22 -11.89
C LEU A 161 -16.39 -4.96 -13.37
N ASP A 162 -17.26 -5.78 -13.95
CA ASP A 162 -17.79 -5.54 -15.30
C ASP A 162 -18.96 -4.56 -15.22
N ILE A 163 -18.77 -3.35 -15.72
CA ILE A 163 -19.81 -2.32 -15.77
C ILE A 163 -20.50 -2.42 -17.13
N ARG A 164 -21.67 -3.04 -17.15
CA ARG A 164 -22.54 -3.07 -18.33
C ARG A 164 -23.52 -1.91 -18.28
N ARG A 165 -23.50 -1.07 -19.32
CA ARG A 165 -24.55 -0.08 -19.57
C ARG A 165 -25.53 -0.65 -20.57
N GLU A 166 -26.83 -0.46 -20.32
CA GLU A 166 -27.85 -0.78 -21.29
C GLU A 166 -27.73 0.13 -22.51
N SER A 167 -27.79 -0.50 -23.70
CA SER A 167 -27.66 0.14 -25.02
C SER A 167 -28.63 1.32 -25.30
N PRO A 168 -29.87 1.38 -24.75
CA PRO A 168 -30.80 2.47 -25.05
C PRO A 168 -30.30 3.88 -24.67
N ARG A 169 -29.42 3.99 -23.66
CA ARG A 169 -28.86 5.29 -23.24
C ARG A 169 -27.79 5.85 -24.18
N HIS A 170 -27.27 5.05 -25.09
CA HIS A 170 -26.33 5.52 -26.12
C HIS A 170 -27.04 6.12 -27.32
N SER A 171 -28.29 5.70 -27.63
CA SER A 171 -29.09 6.24 -28.73
C SER A 171 -29.55 7.67 -28.43
N ASP A 172 -29.89 7.96 -27.17
CA ASP A 172 -30.36 9.31 -26.77
C ASP A 172 -29.28 10.39 -26.83
N ALA A 173 -27.99 9.98 -26.78
CA ALA A 173 -26.86 10.90 -26.83
C ALA A 173 -26.37 11.21 -28.27
N ILE A 174 -26.89 10.54 -29.27
CA ILE A 174 -26.53 10.74 -30.69
C ILE A 174 -27.57 11.60 -31.40
N ASP A 175 -28.80 11.70 -30.88
CA ASP A 175 -29.91 12.46 -31.44
C ASP A 175 -30.04 13.90 -30.91
N GLU A 176 -29.09 14.40 -30.07
CA GLU A 176 -28.90 15.78 -29.68
C GLU A 176 -27.75 16.44 -30.49
#